data_d54802cb7e5ea1e83bfb042ea7a6298f
#
_entry.id   d54802cb7e5ea1e83bfb042ea7a6298f
#
_cell.length_a   1.000
_cell.length_b   1.000
_cell.length_c   1.000
_cell.angle_alpha   90.00
_cell.angle_beta   90.00
_cell.angle_gamma   90.00
#
_symmetry.space_group_name_H-M   'P 1'
#
loop_
_entity.id
_entity.type
_entity.pdbx_description
1 polymer ?
#
loop_
_entity_poly.entity_id
_entity_poly.type
_entity_poly.pdbx_seq_one_letter_code
_entity_poly.pdbx_strand_id
1 'polypeptide(L)'
;PDGSDFTAQDIIQNLQYLKPVSAFRTQYDYDNLLYIVAGEVIRVASGLTWCDFVEERMMKPLEMNHSAASFLRLKDTTNIIAPHVPIGGKLKVIKRYQNQLFDAAAGIYSSVNDLSKWAVMQMNDGKYAADNKQLFSKKEHNEMWQLQTIIPATAKPPYNTHFSGYGLGWFLSDVKGYKQVTHTGGLEGIVTQVTLLPELNLGIIVLTNQ
;
A
#
# COMPACT_ATOMS: atom_id res chain seq x y z
N PRO A 1 7.51 -17.50 1.96
CA PRO A 1 7.12 -17.61 3.39
C PRO A 1 5.64 -17.89 3.60
N ASP A 2 4.79 -17.77 2.55
CA ASP A 2 3.38 -18.11 2.68
C ASP A 2 3.23 -19.62 3.03
N GLY A 3 2.42 -19.90 4.08
CA GLY A 3 2.26 -21.26 4.60
C GLY A 3 3.43 -21.75 5.45
N SER A 4 4.45 -20.94 5.72
CA SER A 4 5.53 -21.25 6.67
C SER A 4 5.18 -20.75 8.08
N ASP A 5 5.92 -21.24 9.05
CA ASP A 5 5.89 -20.80 10.45
C ASP A 5 6.95 -19.71 10.77
N PHE A 6 7.52 -19.09 9.74
CA PHE A 6 8.48 -18.01 9.90
C PHE A 6 7.88 -16.80 10.60
N THR A 7 8.67 -16.23 11.50
CA THR A 7 8.40 -14.94 12.13
C THR A 7 9.05 -13.80 11.34
N ALA A 8 8.66 -12.55 11.62
CA ALA A 8 9.34 -11.38 11.05
C ALA A 8 10.84 -11.38 11.38
N GLN A 9 11.21 -11.82 12.58
CA GLN A 9 12.61 -11.92 13.00
C GLN A 9 13.38 -12.95 12.16
N ASP A 10 12.77 -14.11 11.85
CA ASP A 10 13.40 -15.10 10.97
C ASP A 10 13.64 -14.54 9.58
N ILE A 11 12.67 -13.79 9.03
CA ILE A 11 12.83 -13.13 7.74
C ILE A 11 14.02 -12.14 7.78
N ILE A 12 14.06 -11.24 8.76
CA ILE A 12 15.13 -10.26 8.91
C ILE A 12 16.50 -10.93 9.00
N GLN A 13 16.62 -11.99 9.81
CA GLN A 13 17.87 -12.73 9.96
C GLN A 13 18.28 -13.43 8.67
N ASN A 14 17.33 -13.95 7.89
CA ASN A 14 17.62 -14.67 6.67
C ASN A 14 17.88 -13.76 5.46
N LEU A 15 17.44 -12.50 5.46
CA LEU A 15 17.72 -11.55 4.39
C LEU A 15 19.23 -11.39 4.12
N GLN A 16 20.09 -11.49 5.14
CA GLN A 16 21.55 -11.40 4.98
C GLN A 16 22.14 -12.48 4.05
N TYR A 17 21.44 -13.59 3.84
CA TYR A 17 21.88 -14.68 2.96
C TYR A 17 21.40 -14.51 1.53
N LEU A 18 20.50 -13.59 1.26
CA LEU A 18 20.04 -13.28 -0.09
C LEU A 18 21.07 -12.39 -0.80
N LYS A 19 21.46 -12.79 -2.00
CA LYS A 19 22.37 -12.00 -2.82
C LYS A 19 21.57 -10.89 -3.52
N PRO A 20 22.01 -9.63 -3.45
CA PRO A 20 21.42 -8.57 -4.26
C PRO A 20 21.47 -8.91 -5.75
N VAL A 21 20.38 -8.66 -6.47
CA VAL A 21 20.30 -8.86 -7.93
C VAL A 21 20.88 -7.69 -8.73
N SER A 22 21.02 -6.53 -8.07
CA SER A 22 21.58 -5.30 -8.62
C SER A 22 22.27 -4.48 -7.52
N ALA A 23 23.03 -3.44 -7.91
CA ALA A 23 23.55 -2.50 -6.94
C ALA A 23 22.40 -1.68 -6.30
N PHE A 24 22.63 -1.20 -5.09
CA PHE A 24 21.62 -0.45 -4.31
C PHE A 24 21.08 0.75 -5.10
N ARG A 25 19.75 0.86 -5.22
CA ARG A 25 19.01 1.93 -5.93
C ARG A 25 19.29 2.04 -7.45
N THR A 26 19.85 1.03 -8.08
CA THR A 26 20.13 1.09 -9.52
C THR A 26 19.04 0.49 -10.37
N GLN A 27 18.19 -0.33 -9.80
CA GLN A 27 17.11 -1.02 -10.50
C GLN A 27 15.90 -1.14 -9.60
N TYR A 28 14.70 -1.01 -10.19
CA TYR A 28 13.46 -1.32 -9.50
C TYR A 28 13.32 -2.83 -9.30
N ASP A 29 13.10 -3.24 -8.08
CA ASP A 29 12.81 -4.62 -7.69
C ASP A 29 11.85 -4.60 -6.50
N TYR A 30 10.59 -4.98 -6.74
CA TYR A 30 9.54 -4.93 -5.72
C TYR A 30 9.62 -6.14 -4.82
N ASP A 31 9.73 -5.91 -3.51
CA ASP A 31 9.86 -6.98 -2.54
C ASP A 31 9.00 -6.71 -1.29
N ASN A 32 8.01 -7.58 -1.07
CA ASN A 32 7.15 -7.54 0.12
C ASN A 32 7.91 -7.85 1.42
N LEU A 33 9.02 -8.59 1.39
CA LEU A 33 9.81 -8.87 2.59
C LEU A 33 10.41 -7.59 3.17
N LEU A 34 10.79 -6.64 2.32
CA LEU A 34 11.30 -5.35 2.78
C LEU A 34 10.22 -4.47 3.42
N TYR A 35 8.95 -4.65 3.10
CA TYR A 35 7.85 -4.01 3.84
C TYR A 35 7.65 -4.64 5.23
N ILE A 36 7.91 -5.93 5.40
CA ILE A 36 7.96 -6.57 6.73
C ILE A 36 9.08 -5.93 7.57
N VAL A 37 10.27 -5.76 6.96
CA VAL A 37 11.39 -5.05 7.61
C VAL A 37 11.00 -3.62 7.99
N ALA A 38 10.32 -2.89 7.09
CA ALA A 38 9.84 -1.54 7.39
C ALA A 38 8.87 -1.52 8.58
N GLY A 39 7.99 -2.54 8.69
CA GLY A 39 7.12 -2.72 9.86
C GLY A 39 7.92 -2.89 11.16
N GLU A 40 9.02 -3.64 11.14
CA GLU A 40 9.90 -3.78 12.29
C GLU A 40 10.69 -2.51 12.62
N VAL A 41 11.09 -1.74 11.60
CA VAL A 41 11.70 -0.42 11.81
C VAL A 41 10.71 0.52 12.52
N ILE A 42 9.43 0.52 12.12
CA ILE A 42 8.39 1.28 12.80
C ILE A 42 8.27 0.82 14.26
N ARG A 43 8.26 -0.48 14.53
CA ARG A 43 8.17 -1.01 15.89
C ARG A 43 9.33 -0.56 16.76
N VAL A 44 10.54 -0.63 16.25
CA VAL A 44 11.74 -0.19 17.01
C VAL A 44 11.74 1.32 17.24
N ALA A 45 11.38 2.11 16.24
CA ALA A 45 11.40 3.57 16.33
C ALA A 45 10.27 4.16 17.17
N SER A 46 9.10 3.53 17.18
CA SER A 46 7.89 4.06 17.86
C SER A 46 7.58 3.39 19.19
N GLY A 47 8.10 2.19 19.44
CA GLY A 47 7.69 1.33 20.56
C GLY A 47 6.31 0.66 20.36
N LEU A 48 5.64 0.87 19.23
CA LEU A 48 4.33 0.29 18.90
C LEU A 48 4.50 -0.84 17.88
N THR A 49 3.62 -1.83 17.91
CA THR A 49 3.53 -2.76 16.78
C THR A 49 3.14 -1.98 15.52
N TRP A 50 3.43 -2.52 14.33
CA TRP A 50 3.01 -1.90 13.07
C TRP A 50 1.49 -1.68 13.02
N CYS A 51 0.71 -2.66 13.47
CA CYS A 51 -0.75 -2.54 13.53
C CYS A 51 -1.20 -1.42 14.47
N ASP A 52 -0.66 -1.35 15.69
CA ASP A 52 -1.00 -0.29 16.65
C ASP A 52 -0.60 1.08 16.11
N PHE A 53 0.59 1.18 15.50
CA PHE A 53 1.07 2.43 14.92
C PHE A 53 0.14 2.94 13.82
N VAL A 54 -0.24 2.08 12.85
CA VAL A 54 -1.11 2.47 11.74
C VAL A 54 -2.52 2.84 12.24
N GLU A 55 -3.08 2.05 13.17
CA GLU A 55 -4.41 2.33 13.71
C GLU A 55 -4.44 3.61 14.55
N GLU A 56 -3.47 3.81 15.44
CA GLU A 56 -3.45 4.98 16.33
C GLU A 56 -3.00 6.26 15.62
N ARG A 57 -1.99 6.17 14.73
CA ARG A 57 -1.35 7.34 14.13
C ARG A 57 -1.90 7.72 12.77
N MET A 58 -2.62 6.81 12.09
CA MET A 58 -3.18 7.07 10.76
C MET A 58 -4.70 6.89 10.73
N MET A 59 -5.20 5.69 11.05
CA MET A 59 -6.62 5.38 10.88
C MET A 59 -7.51 6.19 11.83
N LYS A 60 -7.14 6.26 13.12
CA LYS A 60 -7.91 7.01 14.12
C LYS A 60 -7.96 8.52 13.84
N PRO A 61 -6.84 9.23 13.56
CA PRO A 61 -6.89 10.64 13.20
C PRO A 61 -7.72 10.93 11.96
N LEU A 62 -7.70 10.02 10.97
CA LEU A 62 -8.46 10.15 9.73
C LEU A 62 -9.90 9.63 9.84
N GLU A 63 -10.32 9.20 11.04
CA GLU A 63 -11.66 8.63 11.27
C GLU A 63 -11.99 7.45 10.33
N MET A 64 -10.99 6.61 10.04
CA MET A 64 -11.15 5.41 9.23
C MET A 64 -11.74 4.27 10.07
N ASN A 65 -13.00 4.44 10.49
CA ASN A 65 -13.66 3.59 11.50
C ASN A 65 -14.04 2.19 11.00
N HIS A 66 -14.03 1.97 9.69
CA HIS A 66 -14.28 0.68 9.02
C HIS A 66 -13.00 0.09 8.43
N SER A 67 -11.86 0.43 9.03
CA SER A 67 -10.54 -0.07 8.63
C SER A 67 -9.86 -0.77 9.78
N ALA A 68 -8.98 -1.70 9.46
CA ALA A 68 -8.13 -2.40 10.41
C ALA A 68 -6.76 -2.69 9.78
N ALA A 69 -5.71 -2.70 10.58
CA ALA A 69 -4.36 -2.96 10.11
C ALA A 69 -4.07 -4.46 9.89
N SER A 70 -4.98 -5.34 10.29
CA SER A 70 -4.89 -6.79 10.13
C SER A 70 -6.30 -7.39 10.10
N PHE A 71 -6.44 -8.56 9.45
CA PHE A 71 -7.68 -9.33 9.51
C PHE A 71 -8.14 -9.62 10.95
N LEU A 72 -7.22 -9.96 11.83
CA LEU A 72 -7.55 -10.30 13.23
C LEU A 72 -7.98 -9.10 14.08
N ARG A 73 -7.85 -7.89 13.57
CA ARG A 73 -8.27 -6.64 14.23
C ARG A 73 -9.61 -6.10 13.73
N LEU A 74 -10.22 -6.77 12.76
CA LEU A 74 -11.54 -6.39 12.28
C LEU A 74 -12.58 -6.57 13.38
N LYS A 75 -13.33 -5.50 13.68
CA LYS A 75 -14.39 -5.50 14.70
C LYS A 75 -15.66 -6.19 14.20
N ASP A 76 -15.95 -6.06 12.92
CA ASP A 76 -17.09 -6.67 12.24
C ASP A 76 -16.60 -7.44 11.02
N THR A 77 -16.87 -8.73 11.01
CA THR A 77 -16.54 -9.63 9.91
C THR A 77 -17.75 -10.03 9.06
N THR A 78 -18.92 -9.49 9.34
CA THR A 78 -20.16 -9.82 8.61
C THR A 78 -20.24 -9.13 7.25
N ASN A 79 -19.60 -7.98 7.10
CA ASN A 79 -19.58 -7.18 5.87
C ASN A 79 -18.16 -7.12 5.26
N ILE A 80 -17.56 -8.29 5.05
CA ILE A 80 -16.26 -8.41 4.39
C ILE A 80 -16.43 -9.16 3.08
N ILE A 81 -15.78 -8.67 2.02
CA ILE A 81 -15.77 -9.37 0.72
C ILE A 81 -15.19 -10.79 0.87
N ALA A 82 -15.73 -11.75 0.14
CA ALA A 82 -15.13 -13.06 -0.04
C ALA A 82 -14.19 -13.04 -1.25
N PRO A 83 -12.94 -13.55 -1.15
CA PRO A 83 -12.03 -13.61 -2.29
C PRO A 83 -12.49 -14.68 -3.29
N HIS A 84 -12.36 -14.39 -4.58
CA HIS A 84 -12.74 -15.29 -5.65
C HIS A 84 -11.61 -15.51 -6.65
N VAL A 85 -11.50 -16.72 -7.16
CA VAL A 85 -10.58 -17.05 -8.25
C VAL A 85 -11.28 -17.84 -9.35
N PRO A 86 -10.90 -17.67 -10.61
CA PRO A 86 -11.42 -18.48 -11.70
C PRO A 86 -10.75 -19.86 -11.69
N ILE A 87 -11.55 -20.91 -11.47
CA ILE A 87 -11.10 -22.31 -11.54
C ILE A 87 -11.98 -23.03 -12.56
N GLY A 88 -11.39 -23.52 -13.65
CA GLY A 88 -12.12 -24.20 -14.73
C GLY A 88 -13.17 -23.30 -15.39
N GLY A 89 -12.88 -22.01 -15.55
CA GLY A 89 -13.78 -21.02 -16.16
C GLY A 89 -14.97 -20.58 -15.28
N LYS A 90 -15.01 -20.98 -14.01
CA LYS A 90 -16.02 -20.58 -13.03
C LYS A 90 -15.41 -19.89 -11.85
N LEU A 91 -16.01 -18.80 -11.38
CA LEU A 91 -15.60 -18.12 -10.15
C LEU A 91 -15.89 -19.02 -8.95
N LYS A 92 -14.89 -19.20 -8.10
CA LYS A 92 -15.01 -19.93 -6.84
C LYS A 92 -14.49 -19.08 -5.70
N VAL A 93 -15.22 -19.09 -4.59
CA VAL A 93 -14.75 -18.53 -3.33
C VAL A 93 -13.56 -19.36 -2.83
N ILE A 94 -12.51 -18.70 -2.42
CA ILE A 94 -11.33 -19.34 -1.80
C ILE A 94 -11.21 -18.92 -0.33
N LYS A 95 -10.34 -19.61 0.41
CA LYS A 95 -10.03 -19.26 1.78
C LYS A 95 -9.31 -17.91 1.80
N ARG A 96 -9.76 -17.01 2.69
CA ARG A 96 -9.13 -15.71 2.90
C ARG A 96 -7.75 -15.89 3.54
N TYR A 97 -6.79 -15.10 3.06
CA TYR A 97 -5.48 -14.96 3.69
C TYR A 97 -5.61 -14.33 5.09
N GLN A 98 -4.98 -14.90 6.09
CA GLN A 98 -5.08 -14.46 7.48
C GLN A 98 -3.73 -14.48 8.23
N ASN A 99 -2.62 -14.64 7.51
CA ASN A 99 -1.30 -14.68 8.13
C ASN A 99 -0.82 -13.26 8.46
N GLN A 100 -0.59 -12.98 9.75
CA GLN A 100 -0.15 -11.68 10.25
C GLN A 100 1.29 -11.32 9.84
N LEU A 101 2.08 -12.27 9.39
CA LEU A 101 3.46 -12.04 8.95
C LEU A 101 3.55 -10.94 7.88
N PHE A 102 2.55 -10.86 6.99
CA PHE A 102 2.49 -9.90 5.91
C PHE A 102 1.66 -8.64 6.23
N ASP A 103 1.23 -8.43 7.46
CA ASP A 103 0.38 -7.28 7.80
C ASP A 103 1.01 -5.95 7.35
N ALA A 104 2.32 -5.76 7.55
CA ALA A 104 3.02 -4.54 7.12
C ALA A 104 3.15 -4.41 5.58
N ALA A 105 3.01 -5.49 4.83
CA ALA A 105 3.08 -5.49 3.37
C ALA A 105 1.70 -5.47 2.71
N ALA A 106 0.69 -6.13 3.32
CA ALA A 106 -0.61 -6.38 2.67
C ALA A 106 -1.79 -6.54 3.64
N GLY A 107 -1.63 -6.23 4.94
CA GLY A 107 -2.63 -6.57 5.97
C GLY A 107 -3.81 -5.62 6.11
N ILE A 108 -3.77 -4.42 5.53
CA ILE A 108 -4.81 -3.42 5.73
C ILE A 108 -6.13 -3.86 5.08
N TYR A 109 -7.17 -3.93 5.90
CA TYR A 109 -8.57 -4.02 5.47
C TYR A 109 -9.21 -2.64 5.56
N SER A 110 -9.94 -2.24 4.52
CA SER A 110 -10.57 -0.92 4.49
C SER A 110 -11.82 -0.90 3.59
N SER A 111 -12.51 0.23 3.61
CA SER A 111 -13.62 0.54 2.72
C SER A 111 -13.27 1.68 1.77
N VAL A 112 -14.02 1.83 0.67
CA VAL A 112 -13.85 2.98 -0.23
C VAL A 112 -14.01 4.30 0.52
N ASN A 113 -14.97 4.39 1.45
CA ASN A 113 -15.21 5.60 2.24
C ASN A 113 -14.00 5.98 3.10
N ASP A 114 -13.39 5.01 3.78
CA ASP A 114 -12.22 5.28 4.62
C ASP A 114 -10.97 5.58 3.79
N LEU A 115 -10.75 4.82 2.71
CA LEU A 115 -9.65 5.10 1.79
C LEU A 115 -9.80 6.46 1.09
N SER A 116 -11.03 6.95 0.89
CA SER A 116 -11.25 8.30 0.36
C SER A 116 -10.74 9.38 1.31
N LYS A 117 -10.91 9.21 2.62
CA LYS A 117 -10.35 10.15 3.62
C LYS A 117 -8.83 10.17 3.57
N TRP A 118 -8.21 8.98 3.47
CA TRP A 118 -6.77 8.87 3.31
C TRP A 118 -6.28 9.46 1.99
N ALA A 119 -6.98 9.22 0.87
CA ALA A 119 -6.65 9.79 -0.43
C ALA A 119 -6.75 11.33 -0.43
N VAL A 120 -7.78 11.91 0.19
CA VAL A 120 -7.92 13.36 0.35
C VAL A 120 -6.77 13.92 1.18
N MET A 121 -6.39 13.29 2.29
CA MET A 121 -5.24 13.69 3.11
C MET A 121 -3.95 13.65 2.28
N GLN A 122 -3.74 12.61 1.49
CA GLN A 122 -2.59 12.51 0.58
C GLN A 122 -2.55 13.66 -0.44
N MET A 123 -3.67 13.98 -1.08
CA MET A 123 -3.76 15.10 -2.05
C MET A 123 -3.63 16.48 -1.40
N ASN A 124 -3.81 16.59 -0.08
CA ASN A 124 -3.68 17.81 0.69
C ASN A 124 -2.34 17.94 1.44
N ASP A 125 -1.24 17.40 0.89
CA ASP A 125 0.10 17.49 1.49
C ASP A 125 0.16 16.93 2.93
N GLY A 126 -0.60 15.88 3.24
CA GLY A 126 -0.66 15.28 4.57
C GLY A 126 -1.61 15.97 5.56
N LYS A 127 -2.39 16.96 5.12
CA LYS A 127 -3.37 17.67 5.96
C LYS A 127 -4.73 16.98 5.95
N TYR A 128 -5.39 16.99 7.09
CA TYR A 128 -6.71 16.41 7.26
C TYR A 128 -7.57 17.25 8.22
N ALA A 129 -8.88 17.00 8.25
CA ALA A 129 -9.89 17.73 9.00
C ALA A 129 -9.97 19.24 8.63
N ALA A 130 -11.04 19.89 9.08
CA ALA A 130 -11.32 21.29 8.76
C ALA A 130 -10.32 22.27 9.41
N ASP A 131 -9.65 21.87 10.49
CA ASP A 131 -8.62 22.66 11.17
C ASP A 131 -7.20 22.45 10.61
N ASN A 132 -7.07 21.78 9.47
CA ASN A 132 -5.80 21.51 8.80
C ASN A 132 -4.77 20.83 9.68
N LYS A 133 -5.18 19.91 10.56
CA LYS A 133 -4.27 19.02 11.26
C LYS A 133 -3.39 18.29 10.26
N GLN A 134 -2.17 18.00 10.65
CA GLN A 134 -1.18 17.40 9.77
C GLN A 134 -0.78 16.01 10.28
N LEU A 135 -0.90 15.01 9.42
CA LEU A 135 -0.50 13.63 9.74
C LEU A 135 1.02 13.46 9.61
N PHE A 136 1.59 14.04 8.56
CA PHE A 136 3.03 14.13 8.28
C PHE A 136 3.33 15.43 7.56
N SER A 137 4.59 15.86 7.55
CA SER A 137 4.95 17.16 6.97
C SER A 137 4.85 17.15 5.45
N LYS A 138 4.72 18.35 4.86
CA LYS A 138 4.78 18.52 3.40
C LYS A 138 6.12 18.04 2.82
N LYS A 139 7.20 18.09 3.61
CA LYS A 139 8.51 17.58 3.19
C LYS A 139 8.46 16.07 3.00
N GLU A 140 7.96 15.33 3.99
CA GLU A 140 7.80 13.87 3.88
C GLU A 140 6.85 13.49 2.75
N HIS A 141 5.74 14.24 2.58
CA HIS A 141 4.84 14.04 1.45
C HIS A 141 5.58 14.16 0.10
N ASN A 142 6.34 15.24 -0.07
CA ASN A 142 7.10 15.45 -1.31
C ASN A 142 8.13 14.33 -1.55
N GLU A 143 8.82 13.85 -0.50
CA GLU A 143 9.74 12.73 -0.63
C GLU A 143 9.05 11.42 -1.06
N MET A 144 7.85 11.14 -0.53
CA MET A 144 7.07 9.98 -0.96
C MET A 144 6.72 10.02 -2.44
N TRP A 145 6.45 11.22 -2.98
CA TRP A 145 6.03 11.44 -4.35
C TRP A 145 7.16 11.90 -5.27
N GLN A 146 8.41 11.66 -4.90
CA GLN A 146 9.58 11.80 -5.77
C GLN A 146 10.03 10.43 -6.29
N LEU A 147 10.59 10.41 -7.51
CA LEU A 147 11.18 9.20 -8.09
C LEU A 147 12.42 8.81 -7.29
N GLN A 148 12.36 7.70 -6.59
CA GLN A 148 13.49 7.09 -5.87
C GLN A 148 14.21 6.06 -6.76
N THR A 149 13.46 5.39 -7.63
CA THR A 149 13.97 4.42 -8.59
C THR A 149 13.26 4.62 -9.92
N ILE A 150 14.03 4.72 -11.00
CA ILE A 150 13.49 4.89 -12.36
C ILE A 150 13.01 3.56 -12.91
N ILE A 151 11.84 3.57 -13.54
CA ILE A 151 11.29 2.45 -14.31
C ILE A 151 11.19 2.92 -15.76
N PRO A 152 11.69 2.15 -16.75
CA PRO A 152 11.55 2.52 -18.15
C PRO A 152 10.08 2.73 -18.54
N ALA A 153 9.75 3.90 -19.04
CA ALA A 153 8.43 4.22 -19.55
C ALA A 153 8.31 3.89 -21.05
N THR A 154 7.10 3.57 -21.49
CA THR A 154 6.80 3.37 -22.89
C THR A 154 5.68 4.31 -23.30
N ALA A 155 6.00 5.29 -24.15
CA ALA A 155 5.02 6.22 -24.72
C ALA A 155 4.10 5.48 -25.70
N LYS A 156 3.01 4.93 -25.20
CA LYS A 156 1.97 4.25 -26.01
C LYS A 156 0.60 4.84 -25.73
N PRO A 157 -0.26 4.97 -26.77
CA PRO A 157 -1.67 5.28 -26.55
C PRO A 157 -2.32 4.26 -25.62
N PRO A 158 -3.30 4.67 -24.83
CA PRO A 158 -3.91 6.01 -24.77
C PRO A 158 -3.20 6.99 -23.82
N TYR A 159 -2.20 6.56 -23.05
CA TYR A 159 -1.67 7.35 -21.91
C TYR A 159 -0.47 8.22 -22.31
N ASN A 160 0.37 7.77 -23.26
CA ASN A 160 1.59 8.46 -23.71
C ASN A 160 2.51 8.84 -22.54
N THR A 161 2.78 7.87 -21.66
CA THR A 161 3.65 8.05 -20.49
C THR A 161 5.10 8.24 -20.92
N HIS A 162 5.74 9.32 -20.51
CA HIS A 162 7.13 9.65 -20.81
C HIS A 162 8.07 9.35 -19.66
N PHE A 163 7.59 9.44 -18.41
CA PHE A 163 8.38 9.24 -17.20
C PHE A 163 7.68 8.28 -16.27
N SER A 164 8.41 7.33 -15.72
CA SER A 164 7.88 6.37 -14.76
C SER A 164 8.95 5.98 -13.75
N GLY A 165 8.52 5.69 -12.54
CA GLY A 165 9.37 5.16 -11.49
C GLY A 165 8.61 4.89 -10.21
N TYR A 166 9.34 4.57 -9.16
CA TYR A 166 8.80 4.27 -7.86
C TYR A 166 9.31 5.27 -6.82
N GLY A 167 8.39 5.80 -6.02
CA GLY A 167 8.67 6.65 -4.87
C GLY A 167 8.73 5.85 -3.59
N LEU A 168 8.25 6.41 -2.48
CA LEU A 168 8.12 5.66 -1.22
C LEU A 168 6.69 5.09 -1.13
N GLY A 169 6.51 3.86 -1.62
CA GLY A 169 5.22 3.17 -1.64
C GLY A 169 4.29 3.57 -2.79
N TRP A 170 4.78 4.28 -3.82
CA TRP A 170 3.97 4.78 -4.91
C TRP A 170 4.65 4.59 -6.27
N PHE A 171 3.91 4.11 -7.25
CA PHE A 171 4.26 4.29 -8.64
C PHE A 171 3.95 5.72 -9.07
N LEU A 172 4.90 6.32 -9.76
CA LEU A 172 4.82 7.70 -10.25
C LEU A 172 5.01 7.70 -11.75
N SER A 173 4.14 8.39 -12.46
CA SER A 173 4.22 8.54 -13.91
C SER A 173 3.53 9.83 -14.37
N ASP A 174 3.66 10.16 -15.65
CA ASP A 174 2.79 11.12 -16.30
C ASP A 174 1.76 10.40 -17.17
N VAL A 175 0.55 10.90 -17.15
CA VAL A 175 -0.55 10.44 -18.02
C VAL A 175 -1.17 11.64 -18.68
N LYS A 176 -1.04 11.75 -20.01
CA LYS A 176 -1.53 12.90 -20.79
C LYS A 176 -1.05 14.25 -20.23
N GLY A 177 0.17 14.30 -19.71
CA GLY A 177 0.79 15.48 -19.14
C GLY A 177 0.46 15.77 -17.67
N TYR A 178 -0.39 14.98 -17.03
CA TYR A 178 -0.70 15.07 -15.60
C TYR A 178 0.12 14.07 -14.78
N LYS A 179 0.54 14.48 -13.60
CA LYS A 179 1.19 13.56 -12.65
C LYS A 179 0.18 12.52 -12.17
N GLN A 180 0.54 11.26 -12.31
CA GLN A 180 -0.19 10.13 -11.75
C GLN A 180 0.60 9.54 -10.57
N VAL A 181 -0.06 9.38 -9.44
CA VAL A 181 0.43 8.71 -8.24
C VAL A 181 -0.49 7.52 -7.98
N THR A 182 0.03 6.30 -8.06
CA THR A 182 -0.81 5.12 -8.01
C THR A 182 -0.14 3.95 -7.29
N HIS A 183 -0.94 3.06 -6.74
CA HIS A 183 -0.49 1.74 -6.30
C HIS A 183 -1.62 0.73 -6.43
N THR A 184 -1.27 -0.49 -6.79
CA THR A 184 -2.17 -1.64 -6.80
C THR A 184 -2.01 -2.45 -5.52
N GLY A 185 -3.04 -3.21 -5.16
CA GLY A 185 -2.95 -4.28 -4.17
C GLY A 185 -3.38 -5.59 -4.79
N GLY A 186 -2.69 -6.66 -4.45
CA GLY A 186 -3.03 -8.00 -4.93
C GLY A 186 -2.79 -9.02 -3.83
N LEU A 187 -3.86 -9.65 -3.37
CA LEU A 187 -3.84 -10.88 -2.62
C LEU A 187 -4.69 -11.90 -3.36
N GLU A 188 -4.58 -13.16 -3.01
CA GLU A 188 -5.34 -14.23 -3.65
C GLU A 188 -6.85 -13.90 -3.70
N GLY A 189 -7.36 -13.76 -4.92
CA GLY A 189 -8.78 -13.46 -5.17
C GLY A 189 -9.24 -12.06 -4.77
N ILE A 190 -8.31 -11.11 -4.59
CA ILE A 190 -8.60 -9.69 -4.31
C ILE A 190 -7.61 -8.84 -5.10
N VAL A 191 -8.13 -7.88 -5.85
CA VAL A 191 -7.32 -6.86 -6.55
C VAL A 191 -7.86 -5.48 -6.21
N THR A 192 -6.96 -4.57 -5.91
CA THR A 192 -7.31 -3.20 -5.55
C THR A 192 -6.42 -2.21 -6.27
N GLN A 193 -6.90 -0.98 -6.43
CA GLN A 193 -6.11 0.11 -6.96
C GLN A 193 -6.52 1.43 -6.35
N VAL A 194 -5.52 2.26 -6.06
CA VAL A 194 -5.66 3.68 -5.75
C VAL A 194 -4.87 4.46 -6.80
N THR A 195 -5.50 5.45 -7.39
CA THR A 195 -4.86 6.37 -8.36
C THR A 195 -5.23 7.80 -8.02
N LEU A 196 -4.23 8.66 -7.90
CA LEU A 196 -4.38 10.08 -7.61
C LEU A 196 -3.81 10.90 -8.77
N LEU A 197 -4.54 11.92 -9.18
CA LEU A 197 -4.15 12.91 -10.18
C LEU A 197 -4.25 14.31 -9.53
N PRO A 198 -3.17 14.74 -8.84
CA PRO A 198 -3.23 15.92 -7.97
C PRO A 198 -3.64 17.20 -8.71
N GLU A 199 -3.13 17.44 -9.94
CA GLU A 199 -3.45 18.63 -10.72
C GLU A 199 -4.92 18.68 -11.15
N LEU A 200 -5.61 17.54 -11.18
CA LEU A 200 -7.04 17.45 -11.47
C LEU A 200 -7.89 17.36 -10.21
N ASN A 201 -7.27 17.38 -9.03
CA ASN A 201 -7.93 17.13 -7.74
C ASN A 201 -8.83 15.88 -7.81
N LEU A 202 -8.32 14.82 -8.43
CA LEU A 202 -9.05 13.57 -8.70
C LEU A 202 -8.37 12.37 -8.03
N GLY A 203 -9.14 11.64 -7.23
CA GLY A 203 -8.77 10.33 -6.68
C GLY A 203 -9.71 9.25 -7.19
N ILE A 204 -9.16 8.11 -7.59
CA ILE A 204 -9.91 6.92 -8.03
C ILE A 204 -9.51 5.75 -7.16
N ILE A 205 -10.49 5.10 -6.54
CA ILE A 205 -10.29 3.93 -5.69
C ILE A 205 -11.16 2.82 -6.24
N VAL A 206 -10.54 1.69 -6.57
CA VAL A 206 -11.23 0.48 -7.05
C VAL A 206 -10.87 -0.67 -6.12
N LEU A 207 -11.88 -1.27 -5.52
CA LEU A 207 -11.75 -2.45 -4.67
C LEU A 207 -12.57 -3.57 -5.29
N THR A 208 -11.92 -4.70 -5.59
CA THR A 208 -12.58 -5.86 -6.18
C THR A 208 -12.33 -7.11 -5.33
N ASN A 209 -13.13 -8.13 -5.55
CA ASN A 209 -12.99 -9.44 -4.90
C ASN A 209 -12.72 -10.57 -5.92
N GLN A 210 -12.03 -10.19 -6.99
CA GLN A 210 -11.60 -11.10 -8.06
C GLN A 210 -10.28 -10.59 -8.64
#